data_b5c827d7bad6df05347cb2e11b6865ec
#
_entry.id   b5c827d7bad6df05347cb2e11b6865ec
#
_cell.length_a   1.000
_cell.length_b   1.000
_cell.length_c   1.000
_cell.angle_alpha   90.00
_cell.angle_beta   90.00
_cell.angle_gamma   90.00
#
_symmetry.space_group_name_H-M   'P 1'
#
loop_
_entity.id
_entity.type
_entity.pdbx_description
1 polymer ?
#
loop_
_entity_poly.entity_id
_entity_poly.type
_entity_poly.pdbx_seq_one_letter_code
_entity_poly.pdbx_strand_id
1 'polypeptide(L)'
;VCWGVPARVLEVEGFEALVDFGGGVRRRVLLLVDAAPGDYVVVHAGSAIGKVKPEEALEILLALKEVAESLSPEAAEALDKAIEELRSSLAGAAPSKAAGGSH
;
A
#
# COMPACT_ATOMS: atom_id res chain seq x y z
N VAL A 1 -17.85 6.04 -7.36
CA VAL A 1 -16.50 6.18 -6.85
C VAL A 1 -15.95 4.82 -6.48
N CYS A 2 -14.85 4.48 -7.07
CA CYS A 2 -14.20 3.23 -6.74
C CYS A 2 -13.32 3.42 -5.52
N TRP A 3 -13.56 2.62 -4.53
CA TRP A 3 -12.72 2.61 -3.35
C TRP A 3 -11.66 1.54 -3.53
N GLY A 4 -10.43 1.96 -3.70
CA GLY A 4 -9.32 1.04 -3.78
C GLY A 4 -8.52 1.09 -2.51
N VAL A 5 -7.90 -0.02 -2.18
CA VAL A 5 -7.03 -0.12 -1.00
C VAL A 5 -5.59 -0.21 -1.49
N PRO A 6 -4.70 0.66 -1.02
CA PRO A 6 -3.29 0.57 -1.40
C PRO A 6 -2.65 -0.69 -0.84
N ALA A 7 -1.81 -1.32 -1.63
CA ALA A 7 -1.08 -2.50 -1.20
C ALA A 7 0.30 -2.49 -1.84
N ARG A 8 1.26 -3.08 -1.15
CA ARG A 8 2.62 -3.17 -1.66
C ARG A 8 2.79 -4.48 -2.40
N VAL A 9 3.34 -4.42 -3.60
CA VAL A 9 3.61 -5.61 -4.39
C VAL A 9 4.83 -6.32 -3.81
N LEU A 10 4.68 -7.60 -3.54
CA LEU A 10 5.76 -8.44 -3.02
C LEU A 10 6.38 -9.28 -4.13
N GLU A 11 5.54 -9.87 -4.97
CA GLU A 11 5.98 -10.72 -6.07
C GLU A 11 5.04 -10.56 -7.24
N VAL A 12 5.58 -10.69 -8.44
CA VAL A 12 4.79 -10.62 -9.66
C VAL A 12 5.03 -11.92 -10.43
N GLU A 13 3.95 -12.55 -10.87
CA GLU A 13 4.01 -13.78 -11.63
C GLU A 13 2.96 -13.73 -12.74
N GLY A 14 3.40 -13.46 -13.96
CA GLY A 14 2.49 -13.33 -15.09
C GLY A 14 1.53 -12.17 -14.89
N PHE A 15 0.25 -12.47 -14.88
CA PHE A 15 -0.79 -11.45 -14.68
C PHE A 15 -1.28 -11.38 -13.25
N GLU A 16 -0.57 -12.04 -12.33
CA GLU A 16 -0.93 -12.03 -10.91
C GLU A 16 0.18 -11.43 -10.09
N ALA A 17 -0.18 -10.89 -8.95
CA ALA A 17 0.79 -10.36 -8.01
C ALA A 17 0.38 -10.74 -6.59
N LEU A 18 1.38 -11.00 -5.76
CA LEU A 18 1.15 -11.17 -4.33
C LEU A 18 1.36 -9.80 -3.72
N VAL A 19 0.37 -9.30 -3.03
CA VAL A 19 0.43 -7.98 -2.42
C VAL A 19 0.20 -8.06 -0.92
N ASP A 20 0.75 -7.08 -0.21
CA ASP A 20 0.62 -6.97 1.24
C ASP A 20 -0.16 -5.70 1.54
N PHE A 21 -1.30 -5.86 2.19
CA PHE A 21 -2.15 -4.73 2.58
C PHE A 21 -1.72 -4.11 3.90
N GLY A 22 -0.72 -4.68 4.53
CA GLY A 22 -0.23 -4.20 5.82
C GLY A 22 -0.60 -5.18 6.93
N GLY A 23 0.21 -5.20 7.98
CA GLY A 23 -0.02 -6.09 9.10
C GLY A 23 0.06 -7.57 8.78
N GLY A 24 0.75 -7.92 7.70
CA GLY A 24 0.90 -9.31 7.28
C GLY A 24 -0.27 -9.86 6.49
N VAL A 25 -1.23 -9.02 6.14
CA VAL A 25 -2.38 -9.44 5.34
C VAL A 25 -1.96 -9.47 3.87
N ARG A 26 -1.82 -10.66 3.33
CA ARG A 26 -1.35 -10.85 1.96
C ARG A 26 -2.42 -11.52 1.11
N ARG A 27 -2.50 -11.09 -0.13
CA ARG A 27 -3.47 -11.64 -1.08
C ARG A 27 -2.86 -11.68 -2.46
N ARG A 28 -3.30 -12.65 -3.23
CA ARG A 28 -2.94 -12.74 -4.64
C ARG A 28 -4.03 -12.02 -5.42
N VAL A 29 -3.62 -11.09 -6.27
CA VAL A 29 -4.57 -10.27 -7.04
C VAL A 29 -4.20 -10.31 -8.51
N LEU A 30 -5.18 -9.99 -9.35
CA LEU A 30 -4.95 -9.86 -10.78
C LEU A 30 -4.25 -8.52 -11.01
N LEU A 31 -3.16 -8.54 -11.77
CA LEU A 31 -2.37 -7.34 -12.04
C LEU A 31 -2.77 -6.76 -13.38
N LEU A 32 -3.48 -5.64 -13.36
CA LEU A 32 -3.94 -4.97 -14.57
C LEU A 32 -3.06 -3.80 -14.98
N VAL A 33 -2.03 -3.52 -14.18
CA VAL A 33 -1.09 -2.45 -14.46
C VAL A 33 0.33 -3.00 -14.36
N ASP A 34 1.27 -2.28 -14.96
CA ASP A 34 2.66 -2.69 -14.93
C ASP A 34 3.28 -2.26 -13.60
N ALA A 35 3.61 -3.22 -12.77
CA ALA A 35 4.18 -2.96 -11.47
C ALA A 35 5.25 -4.00 -11.14
N ALA A 36 6.18 -3.62 -10.29
CA ALA A 36 7.29 -4.46 -9.86
C ALA A 36 7.27 -4.62 -8.35
N PRO A 37 7.95 -5.64 -7.80
CA PRO A 37 8.05 -5.78 -6.35
C PRO A 37 8.56 -4.49 -5.71
N GLY A 38 7.90 -4.07 -4.64
CA GLY A 38 8.20 -2.82 -3.97
C GLY A 38 7.29 -1.68 -4.36
N ASP A 39 6.61 -1.78 -5.49
CA ASP A 39 5.67 -0.76 -5.92
C ASP A 39 4.39 -0.83 -5.10
N TYR A 40 3.67 0.29 -5.04
CA TYR A 40 2.36 0.34 -4.40
C TYR A 40 1.30 0.42 -5.47
N VAL A 41 0.26 -0.37 -5.30
CA VAL A 41 -0.86 -0.42 -6.23
C VAL A 41 -2.17 -0.25 -5.47
N VAL A 42 -3.19 0.19 -6.19
CA VAL A 42 -4.53 0.28 -5.63
C VAL A 42 -5.28 -0.97 -6.05
N VAL A 43 -5.78 -1.71 -5.06
CA VAL A 43 -6.50 -2.96 -5.30
C VAL A 43 -7.98 -2.74 -5.08
N HIS A 44 -8.77 -3.13 -6.06
CA HIS A 44 -10.22 -3.04 -6.00
C HIS A 44 -10.81 -4.34 -6.55
N ALA A 45 -11.67 -4.97 -5.76
CA ALA A 45 -12.35 -6.20 -6.16
C ALA A 45 -11.38 -7.30 -6.65
N GLY A 46 -10.25 -7.44 -5.96
CA GLY A 46 -9.29 -8.48 -6.29
C GLY A 46 -8.37 -8.18 -7.45
N SER A 47 -8.39 -6.94 -7.96
CA SER A 47 -7.54 -6.54 -9.06
C SER A 47 -6.74 -5.29 -8.72
N ALA A 48 -5.47 -5.27 -9.10
CA ALA A 48 -4.64 -4.09 -8.98
C ALA A 48 -4.92 -3.22 -10.21
N ILE A 49 -5.60 -2.11 -10.01
CA ILE A 49 -6.11 -1.29 -11.11
C ILE A 49 -5.31 -0.02 -11.37
N GLY A 50 -4.41 0.32 -10.47
CA GLY A 50 -3.60 1.52 -10.64
C GLY A 50 -2.34 1.42 -9.81
N LYS A 51 -1.31 2.17 -10.22
CA LYS A 51 -0.07 2.27 -9.47
C LYS A 51 -0.01 3.64 -8.83
N VAL A 52 0.39 3.70 -7.57
CA VAL A 52 0.46 4.95 -6.83
C VAL A 52 1.83 5.10 -6.19
N LYS A 53 2.21 6.34 -5.96
CA LYS A 53 3.44 6.61 -5.22
C LYS A 53 3.22 6.34 -3.74
N PRO A 54 4.28 6.01 -3.00
CA PRO A 54 4.13 5.75 -1.56
C PRO A 54 3.44 6.88 -0.81
N GLU A 55 3.74 8.14 -1.16
CA GLU A 55 3.13 9.30 -0.52
C GLU A 55 1.63 9.33 -0.77
N GLU A 56 1.22 9.00 -2.00
CA GLU A 56 -0.19 8.96 -2.36
C GLU A 56 -0.89 7.81 -1.64
N ALA A 57 -0.21 6.68 -1.52
CA ALA A 57 -0.76 5.54 -0.79
C ALA A 57 -1.02 5.90 0.67
N LEU A 58 -0.10 6.66 1.28
CA LEU A 58 -0.26 7.10 2.65
C LEU A 58 -1.49 8.00 2.81
N GLU A 59 -1.69 8.92 1.87
CA GLU A 59 -2.85 9.80 1.91
C GLU A 59 -4.16 9.02 1.81
N ILE A 60 -4.19 8.02 0.93
CA ILE A 60 -5.36 7.18 0.77
C ILE A 60 -5.65 6.40 2.06
N LEU A 61 -4.61 5.85 2.67
CA LEU A 61 -4.77 5.10 3.91
C LEU A 61 -5.27 5.98 5.05
N LEU A 62 -4.77 7.20 5.13
CA LEU A 62 -5.22 8.14 6.16
C LEU A 62 -6.69 8.50 5.99
N ALA A 63 -7.11 8.71 4.76
CA ALA A 63 -8.51 8.99 4.47
C ALA A 63 -9.41 7.80 4.80
N LEU A 64 -8.95 6.59 4.45
CA LEU A 64 -9.70 5.38 4.77
C LEU A 64 -9.81 5.16 6.27
N LYS A 65 -8.77 5.52 7.01
CA LYS A 65 -8.79 5.38 8.45
C LYS A 65 -9.89 6.23 9.09
N GLU A 66 -10.06 7.46 8.61
CA GLU A 66 -11.11 8.32 9.13
C GLU A 66 -12.49 7.70 8.97
N VAL A 67 -12.74 7.09 7.81
CA VAL A 67 -14.00 6.40 7.56
C VAL A 67 -14.12 5.15 8.43
N ALA A 68 -13.02 4.40 8.54
CA ALA A 68 -13.02 3.16 9.28
C ALA A 68 -13.28 3.37 10.77
N GLU A 69 -12.77 4.45 11.33
CA GLU A 69 -12.99 4.77 12.74
C GLU A 69 -14.47 4.94 13.06
N SER A 70 -15.24 5.44 12.10
CA SER A 70 -16.68 5.60 12.25
C SER A 70 -17.43 4.29 12.11
N LEU A 71 -16.85 3.31 11.44
CA LEU A 71 -17.52 2.05 11.13
C LEU A 71 -17.12 0.91 12.04
N SER A 72 -15.84 0.72 12.28
CA SER A 72 -15.34 -0.42 13.02
C SER A 72 -13.95 -0.14 13.60
N PRO A 73 -13.78 -0.33 14.93
CA PRO A 73 -12.45 -0.18 15.53
C PRO A 73 -11.45 -1.18 14.97
N GLU A 74 -11.91 -2.36 14.57
CA GLU A 74 -11.03 -3.38 14.02
C GLU A 74 -10.47 -2.96 12.67
N ALA A 75 -11.31 -2.37 11.83
CA ALA A 75 -10.85 -1.87 10.54
C ALA A 75 -9.85 -0.73 10.71
N ALA A 76 -10.11 0.15 11.66
CA ALA A 76 -9.21 1.26 11.94
C ALA A 76 -7.85 0.75 12.42
N GLU A 77 -7.85 -0.30 13.24
CA GLU A 77 -6.60 -0.89 13.74
C GLU A 77 -5.79 -1.51 12.61
N ALA A 78 -6.44 -2.20 11.70
CA ALA A 78 -5.76 -2.79 10.54
C ALA A 78 -5.14 -1.71 9.67
N LEU A 79 -5.85 -0.61 9.46
CA LEU A 79 -5.33 0.51 8.69
C LEU A 79 -4.18 1.21 9.39
N ASP A 80 -4.22 1.30 10.73
CA ASP A 80 -3.13 1.86 11.49
C ASP A 80 -1.83 1.09 11.25
N LYS A 81 -1.91 -0.23 11.22
CA LYS A 81 -0.75 -1.06 10.96
C LYS A 81 -0.19 -0.82 9.56
N ALA A 82 -1.07 -0.71 8.58
CA ALA A 82 -0.66 -0.44 7.21
C ALA A 82 0.01 0.94 7.10
N ILE A 83 -0.56 1.94 7.78
CA ILE A 83 0.00 3.29 7.78
C ILE A 83 1.38 3.29 8.43
N GLU A 84 1.53 2.58 9.54
CA GLU A 84 2.79 2.51 10.25
C GLU A 84 3.88 1.87 9.40
N GLU A 85 3.55 0.77 8.74
CA GLU A 85 4.49 0.10 7.86
C GLU A 85 4.92 0.99 6.69
N LEU A 86 3.97 1.72 6.13
CA LEU A 86 4.26 2.62 5.02
C LEU A 86 5.12 3.79 5.47
N ARG A 87 4.84 4.35 6.63
CA ARG A 87 5.65 5.43 7.19
C ARG A 87 7.08 4.97 7.46
N SER A 88 7.24 3.78 7.98
CA SER A 88 8.57 3.20 8.20
C SER A 88 9.32 3.05 6.89
N SER A 89 8.62 2.62 5.87
CA SER A 89 9.21 2.46 4.55
C SER A 89 9.66 3.79 3.97
N LEU A 90 8.83 4.83 4.10
CA LEU A 90 9.17 6.16 3.63
C LEU A 90 10.33 6.76 4.42
N ALA A 91 10.31 6.60 5.73
CA ALA A 91 11.38 7.10 6.58
C ALA A 91 12.70 6.39 6.29
N GLY A 92 12.63 5.09 6.05
CA GLY A 92 13.81 4.34 5.69
C GLY A 92 14.39 4.72 4.34
N ALA A 93 13.53 5.07 3.41
CA ALA A 93 13.96 5.45 2.07
C ALA A 93 14.60 6.83 2.07
N ALA A 94 14.02 7.76 2.83
CA ALA A 94 14.49 9.13 2.84
C ALA A 94 15.95 9.27 3.27
N PRO A 95 16.38 8.69 4.36
CA PRO A 95 17.77 8.80 4.78
C PRO A 95 18.75 8.26 3.76
N SER A 96 18.42 7.19 3.10
CA SER A 96 19.34 6.59 2.14
C SER A 96 19.57 7.49 0.94
N LYS A 97 18.63 8.32 0.59
CA LYS A 97 18.79 9.27 -0.49
C LYS A 97 19.52 10.53 -0.04
N ALA A 98 19.14 11.01 1.10
CA ALA A 98 19.75 12.20 1.65
C ALA A 98 21.22 11.96 1.96
N ALA A 99 21.44 10.81 2.38
CA ALA A 99 22.80 10.44 2.64
C ALA A 99 23.50 10.28 1.32
N GLY A 100 22.85 10.67 1.00
CA GLY A 100 23.27 10.61 0.80
C GLY A 100 23.59 10.79 0.20
N GLY A 101 23.51 11.12 0.12
CA GLY A 101 23.55 11.41 0.08
C GLY A 101 23.68 11.64 -0.11
N SER A 102 23.63 11.84 -0.23
CA SER A 102 23.68 12.06 0.02
C SER A 102 24.02 12.15 0.14
N HIS A 103 24.20 12.26 -0.09
CA HIS A 103 24.40 12.32 0.37
C HIS A 103 24.74 12.47 0.29
#